data_152bbb42d10ab31692dbe17dbb4b1830
#
_entry.id   152bbb42d10ab31692dbe17dbb4b1830
#
_cell.length_a   1.000
_cell.length_b   1.000
_cell.length_c   1.000
_cell.angle_alpha   90.00
_cell.angle_beta   90.00
_cell.angle_gamma   90.00
#
_symmetry.space_group_name_H-M   'P 1'
#
loop_
_entity.id
_entity.type
_entity.pdbx_description
1 polymer ?
#
loop_
_entity_poly.entity_id
_entity_poly.type
_entity_poly.pdbx_seq_one_letter_code
_entity_poly.pdbx_strand_id
1 'polypeptide(L)'
;MPAEMPAEMPAEIAIAAPNEASSPLIALESVYDLVADDFAAVNRLIPAQLTSDVDLVEEIGQYIVESGGKRLRPLLVLLAARCCGYSDSEHVKLAAIIEFLHTATLLHDDVVDHSVLRRGRATANATWGNAPSVLVGDFLYSRAFQLMVELGQMGIMSILSDATNTIAEGEVMQLANVGNCQVSEAEYMEVIRCKTALLFEASTH
;
A
#
# COMPACT_ATOMS: atom_id res chain seq x y z
N MET A 1 17.27 7.21 -71.61
CA MET A 1 17.25 7.78 -70.22
C MET A 1 15.82 8.12 -69.88
N PRO A 2 15.14 7.39 -68.99
CA PRO A 2 13.84 7.80 -68.50
C PRO A 2 14.03 8.62 -67.18
N ALA A 3 13.26 9.68 -67.14
CA ALA A 3 13.25 10.64 -65.98
C ALA A 3 12.66 10.01 -64.73
N GLU A 4 13.35 10.21 -63.61
CA GLU A 4 12.85 9.88 -62.27
C GLU A 4 11.73 10.86 -61.86
N MET A 5 10.60 10.29 -61.46
CA MET A 5 9.55 11.03 -60.75
C MET A 5 9.93 11.17 -59.27
N PRO A 6 9.73 12.32 -58.66
CA PRO A 6 9.93 12.47 -57.21
C PRO A 6 8.79 11.80 -56.45
N ALA A 7 9.16 11.05 -55.38
CA ALA A 7 8.22 10.43 -54.46
C ALA A 7 7.47 11.50 -53.62
N GLU A 8 6.15 11.47 -53.68
CA GLU A 8 5.29 12.25 -52.81
C GLU A 8 5.45 11.76 -51.35
N MET A 9 5.78 12.67 -50.45
CA MET A 9 5.77 12.45 -49.01
C MET A 9 4.32 12.33 -48.55
N PRO A 10 3.99 11.38 -47.63
CA PRO A 10 2.64 11.29 -47.08
C PRO A 10 2.39 12.48 -46.14
N ALA A 11 1.18 13.04 -46.23
CA ALA A 11 0.71 14.12 -45.40
C ALA A 11 0.78 13.77 -43.93
N GLU A 12 1.41 14.64 -43.18
CA GLU A 12 1.47 14.63 -41.70
C GLU A 12 0.05 14.69 -41.11
N ILE A 13 -0.37 13.62 -40.46
CA ILE A 13 -1.64 13.60 -39.71
C ILE A 13 -1.45 14.50 -38.49
N ALA A 14 -1.98 15.69 -38.55
CA ALA A 14 -2.05 16.59 -37.42
C ALA A 14 -2.99 15.96 -36.33
N ILE A 15 -2.39 15.37 -35.32
CA ILE A 15 -3.11 14.96 -34.12
C ILE A 15 -3.53 16.25 -33.41
N ALA A 16 -4.83 16.56 -33.43
CA ALA A 16 -5.40 17.68 -32.68
C ALA A 16 -5.06 17.48 -31.20
N ALA A 17 -4.42 18.47 -30.59
CA ALA A 17 -4.16 18.49 -29.15
C ALA A 17 -5.49 18.40 -28.39
N PRO A 18 -5.58 17.58 -27.32
CA PRO A 18 -6.78 17.52 -26.50
C PRO A 18 -7.02 18.90 -25.88
N ASN A 19 -8.26 19.35 -25.99
CA ASN A 19 -8.75 20.60 -25.43
C ASN A 19 -8.61 20.53 -23.90
N GLU A 20 -7.60 21.17 -23.33
CA GLU A 20 -7.38 21.28 -21.90
C GLU A 20 -8.44 22.20 -21.28
N ALA A 21 -9.60 21.62 -20.98
CA ALA A 21 -10.39 22.12 -19.86
C ALA A 21 -9.68 21.67 -18.59
N SER A 22 -8.66 22.42 -18.15
CA SER A 22 -7.95 22.16 -16.91
C SER A 22 -8.88 22.40 -15.72
N SER A 23 -9.51 21.30 -15.25
CA SER A 23 -9.87 21.25 -13.83
C SER A 23 -8.59 21.52 -13.04
N PRO A 24 -8.56 22.45 -12.06
CA PRO A 24 -7.36 22.68 -11.29
C PRO A 24 -6.95 21.34 -10.66
N LEU A 25 -5.75 20.85 -11.03
CA LEU A 25 -5.16 19.70 -10.38
C LEU A 25 -4.99 20.07 -8.91
N ILE A 26 -5.82 19.50 -8.05
CA ILE A 26 -5.67 19.63 -6.60
C ILE A 26 -4.31 19.05 -6.24
N ALA A 27 -3.40 19.87 -5.73
CA ALA A 27 -2.10 19.43 -5.31
C ALA A 27 -2.27 18.40 -4.17
N LEU A 28 -1.49 17.31 -4.19
CA LEU A 28 -1.58 16.27 -3.17
C LEU A 28 -1.37 16.84 -1.76
N GLU A 29 -0.53 17.85 -1.62
CA GLU A 29 -0.29 18.60 -0.38
C GLU A 29 -1.58 19.16 0.21
N SER A 30 -2.44 19.77 -0.61
CA SER A 30 -3.72 20.33 -0.14
C SER A 30 -4.70 19.25 0.33
N VAL A 31 -4.56 18.01 -0.13
CA VAL A 31 -5.34 16.88 0.37
C VAL A 31 -4.86 16.45 1.76
N TYR A 32 -3.54 16.42 2.00
CA TYR A 32 -2.99 16.18 3.33
C TYR A 32 -3.39 17.26 4.34
N ASP A 33 -3.47 18.51 3.92
CA ASP A 33 -3.87 19.64 4.78
C ASP A 33 -5.27 19.45 5.37
N LEU A 34 -6.19 18.78 4.66
CA LEU A 34 -7.56 18.50 5.13
C LEU A 34 -7.60 17.62 6.39
N VAL A 35 -6.59 16.81 6.63
CA VAL A 35 -6.49 15.86 7.74
C VAL A 35 -5.15 15.95 8.47
N ALA A 36 -4.50 17.12 8.45
CA ALA A 36 -3.14 17.31 8.93
C ALA A 36 -2.96 16.90 10.39
N ASP A 37 -3.88 17.26 11.28
CA ASP A 37 -3.82 16.93 12.71
C ASP A 37 -3.98 15.42 12.94
N ASP A 38 -4.94 14.80 12.26
CA ASP A 38 -5.18 13.36 12.33
C ASP A 38 -3.98 12.59 11.77
N PHE A 39 -3.42 13.06 10.64
CA PHE A 39 -2.26 12.46 10.02
C PHE A 39 -1.02 12.56 10.91
N ALA A 40 -0.84 13.71 11.59
CA ALA A 40 0.19 13.87 12.60
C ALA A 40 -0.01 12.94 13.80
N ALA A 41 -1.27 12.69 14.21
CA ALA A 41 -1.60 11.74 15.27
C ALA A 41 -1.25 10.29 14.85
N VAL A 42 -1.56 9.87 13.63
CA VAL A 42 -1.15 8.57 13.07
C VAL A 42 0.38 8.43 13.09
N ASN A 43 1.11 9.47 12.67
CA ASN A 43 2.57 9.48 12.64
C ASN A 43 3.21 9.36 14.03
N ARG A 44 2.53 9.79 15.08
CA ARG A 44 2.96 9.58 16.48
C ARG A 44 2.56 8.20 16.99
N LEU A 45 1.37 7.72 16.61
CA LEU A 45 0.83 6.45 17.12
C LEU A 45 1.62 5.26 16.59
N ILE A 46 1.98 5.24 15.30
CA ILE A 46 2.68 4.11 14.68
C ILE A 46 3.99 3.77 15.42
N PRO A 47 4.95 4.69 15.63
CA PRO A 47 6.17 4.37 16.38
C PRO A 47 5.89 3.95 17.84
N ALA A 48 4.90 4.57 18.49
CA ALA A 48 4.54 4.23 19.87
C ALA A 48 3.99 2.79 20.01
N GLN A 49 3.45 2.22 18.94
CA GLN A 49 2.94 0.85 18.91
C GLN A 49 4.01 -0.20 18.55
N LEU A 50 5.23 0.22 18.24
CA LEU A 50 6.35 -0.68 17.94
C LEU A 50 7.16 -1.09 19.18
N THR A 51 6.85 -0.54 20.35
CA THR A 51 7.56 -0.87 21.58
C THR A 51 7.43 -2.35 21.93
N SER A 52 8.56 -2.97 22.30
CA SER A 52 8.70 -4.38 22.62
C SER A 52 9.83 -4.59 23.62
N ASP A 53 9.75 -5.62 24.43
CA ASP A 53 10.87 -6.07 25.30
C ASP A 53 12.00 -6.75 24.49
N VAL A 54 11.83 -6.87 23.17
CA VAL A 54 12.80 -7.48 22.25
C VAL A 54 13.36 -6.40 21.33
N ASP A 55 14.59 -5.97 21.57
CA ASP A 55 15.27 -4.87 20.85
C ASP A 55 15.22 -5.02 19.33
N LEU A 56 15.39 -6.26 18.82
CA LEU A 56 15.38 -6.53 17.39
C LEU A 56 14.01 -6.25 16.73
N VAL A 57 12.92 -6.40 17.47
CA VAL A 57 11.58 -6.07 16.98
C VAL A 57 11.45 -4.56 16.81
N GLU A 58 11.90 -3.78 17.80
CA GLU A 58 11.88 -2.32 17.72
C GLU A 58 12.78 -1.80 16.60
N GLU A 59 14.02 -2.35 16.49
CA GLU A 59 15.00 -1.94 15.49
C GLU A 59 14.46 -2.14 14.06
N ILE A 60 13.96 -3.33 13.74
CA ILE A 60 13.40 -3.63 12.41
C ILE A 60 12.10 -2.87 12.18
N GLY A 61 11.23 -2.80 13.20
CA GLY A 61 9.97 -2.07 13.12
C GLY A 61 10.19 -0.58 12.82
N GLN A 62 11.11 0.07 13.51
CA GLN A 62 11.50 1.46 13.24
C GLN A 62 12.11 1.61 11.85
N TYR A 63 13.03 0.74 11.48
CA TYR A 63 13.68 0.77 10.17
C TYR A 63 12.67 0.77 9.02
N ILE A 64 11.69 -0.13 9.05
CA ILE A 64 10.70 -0.24 7.97
C ILE A 64 9.75 0.97 7.96
N VAL A 65 9.32 1.48 9.12
CA VAL A 65 8.49 2.67 9.23
C VAL A 65 9.21 3.93 8.76
N GLU A 66 10.50 4.07 9.07
CA GLU A 66 11.35 5.18 8.64
C GLU A 66 11.77 5.07 7.16
N SER A 67 11.62 3.91 6.54
CA SER A 67 11.92 3.73 5.11
C SER A 67 11.05 4.59 4.20
N GLY A 68 10.16 5.34 4.78
CA GLY A 68 9.32 6.35 4.14
C GLY A 68 8.17 5.72 3.33
N GLY A 69 7.34 6.58 2.83
CA GLY A 69 6.18 6.24 2.02
C GLY A 69 5.17 7.37 2.05
N LYS A 70 4.32 7.43 1.05
CA LYS A 70 3.27 8.46 0.99
C LYS A 70 2.13 8.20 1.99
N ARG A 71 2.12 7.04 2.67
CA ARG A 71 1.06 6.62 3.61
C ARG A 71 -0.34 6.88 3.06
N LEU A 72 -0.57 6.49 1.80
CA LEU A 72 -1.83 6.73 1.10
C LEU A 72 -3.00 5.96 1.73
N ARG A 73 -2.76 4.76 2.26
CA ARG A 73 -3.83 3.98 2.91
C ARG A 73 -4.30 4.64 4.22
N PRO A 74 -3.42 5.03 5.16
CA PRO A 74 -3.80 5.88 6.29
C PRO A 74 -4.53 7.15 5.87
N LEU A 75 -4.04 7.85 4.85
CA LEU A 75 -4.67 9.07 4.34
C LEU A 75 -6.11 8.82 3.90
N LEU A 76 -6.36 7.72 3.18
CA LEU A 76 -7.72 7.37 2.72
C LEU A 76 -8.66 7.07 3.88
N VAL A 77 -8.21 6.34 4.93
CA VAL A 77 -9.00 6.12 6.14
C VAL A 77 -9.44 7.45 6.76
N LEU A 78 -8.48 8.38 6.93
CA LEU A 78 -8.76 9.68 7.55
C LEU A 78 -9.74 10.51 6.71
N LEU A 79 -9.53 10.56 5.40
CA LEU A 79 -10.41 11.29 4.47
C LEU A 79 -11.82 10.68 4.43
N ALA A 80 -11.94 9.35 4.34
CA ALA A 80 -13.22 8.65 4.34
C ALA A 80 -13.99 8.93 5.64
N ALA A 81 -13.34 8.83 6.79
CA ALA A 81 -13.94 9.14 8.08
C ALA A 81 -14.47 10.59 8.12
N ARG A 82 -13.68 11.57 7.66
CA ARG A 82 -14.11 12.97 7.59
C ARG A 82 -15.25 13.20 6.59
N CYS A 83 -15.21 12.55 5.43
CA CYS A 83 -16.30 12.63 4.45
C CYS A 83 -17.61 12.07 5.00
N CYS A 84 -17.56 11.03 5.85
CA CYS A 84 -18.72 10.46 6.53
C CYS A 84 -19.14 11.26 7.78
N GLY A 85 -18.49 12.37 8.10
CA GLY A 85 -18.82 13.21 9.27
C GLY A 85 -18.38 12.61 10.61
N TYR A 86 -17.47 11.65 10.60
CA TYR A 86 -16.94 11.06 11.82
C TYR A 86 -16.08 12.08 12.60
N SER A 87 -16.41 12.31 13.85
CA SER A 87 -15.82 13.36 14.68
C SER A 87 -14.99 12.84 15.87
N ASP A 88 -15.01 11.53 16.12
CA ASP A 88 -14.20 10.89 17.15
C ASP A 88 -12.74 10.68 16.69
N SER A 89 -11.92 10.04 17.53
CA SER A 89 -10.48 9.82 17.30
C SER A 89 -10.11 8.38 16.88
N GLU A 90 -11.06 7.45 16.87
CA GLU A 90 -10.78 6.03 16.58
C GLU A 90 -10.31 5.77 15.15
N HIS A 91 -10.68 6.63 14.19
CA HIS A 91 -10.19 6.58 12.82
C HIS A 91 -8.66 6.72 12.71
N VAL A 92 -8.02 7.41 13.67
CA VAL A 92 -6.54 7.49 13.76
C VAL A 92 -5.95 6.11 14.08
N LYS A 93 -6.57 5.38 15.01
CA LYS A 93 -6.16 4.00 15.32
C LYS A 93 -6.40 3.07 14.14
N LEU A 94 -7.55 3.20 13.46
CA LEU A 94 -7.84 2.43 12.25
C LEU A 94 -6.82 2.69 11.13
N ALA A 95 -6.44 3.95 10.92
CA ALA A 95 -5.40 4.31 9.96
C ALA A 95 -4.04 3.66 10.28
N ALA A 96 -3.67 3.58 11.56
CA ALA A 96 -2.46 2.88 12.00
C ALA A 96 -2.57 1.35 11.79
N ILE A 97 -3.72 0.75 12.06
CA ILE A 97 -3.99 -0.68 11.80
C ILE A 97 -3.75 -1.01 10.32
N ILE A 98 -4.34 -0.24 9.42
CA ILE A 98 -4.19 -0.43 7.98
C ILE A 98 -2.70 -0.31 7.56
N GLU A 99 -1.96 0.63 8.13
CA GLU A 99 -0.52 0.77 7.82
C GLU A 99 0.30 -0.40 8.37
N PHE A 100 -0.04 -0.94 9.55
CA PHE A 100 0.62 -2.15 10.07
C PHE A 100 0.37 -3.37 9.22
N LEU A 101 -0.88 -3.61 8.80
CA LEU A 101 -1.21 -4.69 7.88
C LEU A 101 -0.41 -4.56 6.58
N HIS A 102 -0.40 -3.36 5.98
CA HIS A 102 0.40 -3.12 4.77
C HIS A 102 1.90 -3.32 5.01
N THR A 103 2.44 -2.83 6.12
CA THR A 103 3.88 -2.95 6.41
C THR A 103 4.28 -4.40 6.67
N ALA A 104 3.43 -5.17 7.33
CA ALA A 104 3.63 -6.61 7.52
C ALA A 104 3.71 -7.34 6.17
N THR A 105 2.78 -7.06 5.23
CA THR A 105 2.86 -7.65 3.89
C THR A 105 4.14 -7.26 3.16
N LEU A 106 4.63 -6.02 3.29
CA LEU A 106 5.90 -5.61 2.68
C LEU A 106 7.10 -6.41 3.20
N LEU A 107 7.15 -6.70 4.52
CA LEU A 107 8.23 -7.50 5.11
C LEU A 107 8.21 -8.95 4.63
N HIS A 108 7.02 -9.52 4.46
CA HIS A 108 6.84 -10.87 3.93
C HIS A 108 7.16 -10.93 2.43
N ASP A 109 6.65 -9.99 1.65
CA ASP A 109 6.89 -9.88 0.21
C ASP A 109 8.38 -9.79 -0.12
N ASP A 110 9.14 -8.96 0.61
CA ASP A 110 10.57 -8.81 0.38
C ASP A 110 11.33 -10.14 0.54
N VAL A 111 10.85 -11.04 1.43
CA VAL A 111 11.40 -12.38 1.59
C VAL A 111 10.97 -13.29 0.45
N VAL A 112 9.69 -13.31 0.11
CA VAL A 112 9.11 -14.16 -0.95
C VAL A 112 9.71 -13.80 -2.32
N ASP A 113 9.83 -12.50 -2.60
CA ASP A 113 10.34 -11.96 -3.87
C ASP A 113 11.89 -11.93 -3.92
N HIS A 114 12.57 -12.33 -2.83
CA HIS A 114 14.04 -12.21 -2.70
C HIS A 114 14.55 -10.80 -2.96
N SER A 115 13.78 -9.79 -2.59
CA SER A 115 14.11 -8.38 -2.80
C SER A 115 15.28 -7.96 -1.91
N VAL A 116 16.23 -7.23 -2.48
CA VAL A 116 17.38 -6.69 -1.74
C VAL A 116 17.29 -5.18 -1.52
N LEU A 117 16.43 -4.50 -2.29
CA LEU A 117 16.22 -3.05 -2.22
C LEU A 117 14.73 -2.72 -2.25
N ARG A 118 14.32 -1.76 -1.40
CA ARG A 118 13.00 -1.14 -1.39
C ARG A 118 13.14 0.38 -1.24
N ARG A 119 12.59 1.15 -2.18
CA ARG A 119 12.68 2.63 -2.19
C ARG A 119 14.13 3.14 -2.08
N GLY A 120 15.07 2.45 -2.68
CA GLY A 120 16.50 2.81 -2.68
C GLY A 120 17.27 2.48 -1.39
N ARG A 121 16.62 1.85 -0.37
CA ARG A 121 17.27 1.34 0.85
C ARG A 121 17.29 -0.20 0.81
N ALA A 122 18.24 -0.80 1.54
CA ALA A 122 18.28 -2.24 1.72
C ALA A 122 16.95 -2.73 2.35
N THR A 123 16.49 -3.92 1.98
CA THR A 123 15.33 -4.54 2.62
C THR A 123 15.69 -5.09 4.00
N ALA A 124 14.68 -5.33 4.86
CA ALA A 124 14.92 -5.91 6.17
C ALA A 124 15.56 -7.31 6.07
N ASN A 125 15.10 -8.15 5.13
CA ASN A 125 15.68 -9.47 4.89
C ASN A 125 17.13 -9.40 4.38
N ALA A 126 17.49 -8.39 3.60
CA ALA A 126 18.88 -8.18 3.17
C ALA A 126 19.79 -7.75 4.32
N THR A 127 19.25 -7.04 5.32
CA THR A 127 20.02 -6.49 6.45
C THR A 127 20.12 -7.48 7.62
N TRP A 128 18.98 -8.08 8.03
CA TRP A 128 18.90 -8.96 9.22
C TRP A 128 18.60 -10.42 8.88
N GLY A 129 18.36 -10.74 7.60
CA GLY A 129 18.01 -12.08 7.14
C GLY A 129 16.49 -12.33 7.09
N ASN A 130 16.12 -13.44 6.46
CA ASN A 130 14.73 -13.78 6.20
C ASN A 130 13.92 -14.02 7.49
N ALA A 131 14.48 -14.77 8.45
CA ALA A 131 13.74 -15.14 9.66
C ALA A 131 13.33 -13.91 10.51
N PRO A 132 14.21 -12.94 10.84
CA PRO A 132 13.81 -11.71 11.52
C PRO A 132 12.77 -10.90 10.73
N SER A 133 12.91 -10.79 9.40
CA SER A 133 11.96 -10.07 8.55
C SER A 133 10.55 -10.67 8.65
N VAL A 134 10.42 -11.99 8.54
CA VAL A 134 9.13 -12.70 8.66
C VAL A 134 8.54 -12.50 10.06
N LEU A 135 9.33 -12.74 11.13
CA LEU A 135 8.83 -12.68 12.50
C LEU A 135 8.42 -11.27 12.92
N VAL A 136 9.09 -10.23 12.43
CA VAL A 136 8.67 -8.84 12.68
C VAL A 136 7.42 -8.50 11.86
N GLY A 137 7.29 -9.04 10.65
CA GLY A 137 6.02 -9.00 9.90
C GLY A 137 4.85 -9.60 10.69
N ASP A 138 5.05 -10.78 11.30
CA ASP A 138 4.06 -11.43 12.17
C ASP A 138 3.76 -10.59 13.42
N PHE A 139 4.76 -9.95 14.00
CA PHE A 139 4.57 -9.02 15.12
C PHE A 139 3.67 -7.84 14.72
N LEU A 140 3.93 -7.18 13.60
CA LEU A 140 3.11 -6.07 13.11
C LEU A 140 1.68 -6.52 12.82
N TYR A 141 1.52 -7.70 12.23
CA TYR A 141 0.23 -8.31 11.96
C TYR A 141 -0.55 -8.54 13.27
N SER A 142 0.10 -9.16 14.26
CA SER A 142 -0.48 -9.38 15.59
C SER A 142 -0.83 -8.08 16.30
N ARG A 143 0.02 -7.04 16.19
CA ARG A 143 -0.23 -5.71 16.75
C ARG A 143 -1.46 -5.07 16.10
N ALA A 144 -1.63 -5.19 14.79
CA ALA A 144 -2.83 -4.73 14.10
C ALA A 144 -4.10 -5.39 14.68
N PHE A 145 -4.09 -6.71 14.93
CA PHE A 145 -5.22 -7.40 15.55
C PHE A 145 -5.47 -6.95 16.99
N GLN A 146 -4.43 -6.73 17.79
CA GLN A 146 -4.60 -6.18 19.14
C GLN A 146 -5.31 -4.81 19.10
N LEU A 147 -4.89 -3.93 18.21
CA LEU A 147 -5.52 -2.62 18.04
C LEU A 147 -6.97 -2.72 17.53
N MET A 148 -7.29 -3.69 16.65
CA MET A 148 -8.67 -3.95 16.22
C MET A 148 -9.55 -4.41 17.39
N VAL A 149 -9.03 -5.27 18.28
CA VAL A 149 -9.74 -5.69 19.49
C VAL A 149 -9.98 -4.50 20.43
N GLU A 150 -8.98 -3.61 20.58
CA GLU A 150 -9.14 -2.40 21.40
C GLU A 150 -10.18 -1.42 20.84
N LEU A 151 -10.35 -1.35 19.49
CA LEU A 151 -11.43 -0.58 18.86
C LEU A 151 -12.81 -1.13 19.22
N GLY A 152 -12.93 -2.44 19.47
CA GLY A 152 -14.17 -3.09 19.86
C GLY A 152 -15.27 -3.10 18.79
N GLN A 153 -14.93 -2.78 17.55
CA GLN A 153 -15.87 -2.67 16.43
C GLN A 153 -15.84 -3.94 15.59
N MET A 154 -16.77 -4.86 15.83
CA MET A 154 -16.83 -6.16 15.13
C MET A 154 -17.02 -6.03 13.61
N GLY A 155 -17.69 -4.96 13.14
CA GLY A 155 -17.82 -4.68 11.70
C GLY A 155 -16.45 -4.43 11.06
N ILE A 156 -15.62 -3.60 11.67
CA ILE A 156 -14.24 -3.33 11.21
C ILE A 156 -13.41 -4.62 11.23
N MET A 157 -13.51 -5.40 12.31
CA MET A 157 -12.79 -6.65 12.43
C MET A 157 -13.20 -7.65 11.32
N SER A 158 -14.50 -7.75 11.01
CA SER A 158 -14.98 -8.62 9.91
C SER A 158 -14.39 -8.19 8.57
N ILE A 159 -14.48 -6.90 8.23
CA ILE A 159 -13.95 -6.36 6.96
C ILE A 159 -12.45 -6.63 6.83
N LEU A 160 -11.68 -6.33 7.89
CA LEU A 160 -10.22 -6.48 7.84
C LEU A 160 -9.77 -7.94 7.89
N SER A 161 -10.48 -8.83 8.58
CA SER A 161 -10.18 -10.26 8.56
C SER A 161 -10.44 -10.88 7.18
N ASP A 162 -11.54 -10.52 6.53
CA ASP A 162 -11.85 -10.96 5.17
C ASP A 162 -10.82 -10.40 4.16
N ALA A 163 -10.48 -9.11 4.30
CA ALA A 163 -9.47 -8.48 3.46
C ALA A 163 -8.09 -9.16 3.61
N THR A 164 -7.65 -9.42 4.84
CA THR A 164 -6.34 -10.05 5.09
C THR A 164 -6.28 -11.48 4.59
N ASN A 165 -7.37 -12.25 4.71
CA ASN A 165 -7.46 -13.59 4.14
C ASN A 165 -7.33 -13.55 2.61
N THR A 166 -8.09 -12.66 1.96
CA THR A 166 -8.06 -12.54 0.49
C THR A 166 -6.69 -12.02 -0.02
N ILE A 167 -6.02 -11.13 0.72
CA ILE A 167 -4.65 -10.70 0.39
C ILE A 167 -3.70 -11.90 0.42
N ALA A 168 -3.78 -12.74 1.46
CA ALA A 168 -2.94 -13.94 1.56
C ALA A 168 -3.19 -14.93 0.40
N GLU A 169 -4.46 -15.11 0.00
CA GLU A 169 -4.80 -15.90 -1.18
C GLU A 169 -4.21 -15.30 -2.47
N GLY A 170 -4.25 -13.95 -2.61
CA GLY A 170 -3.65 -13.24 -3.73
C GLY A 170 -2.13 -13.43 -3.84
N GLU A 171 -1.42 -13.46 -2.70
CA GLU A 171 0.01 -13.77 -2.66
C GLU A 171 0.30 -15.20 -3.13
N VAL A 172 -0.49 -16.17 -2.67
CA VAL A 172 -0.35 -17.57 -3.11
C VAL A 172 -0.67 -17.74 -4.59
N MET A 173 -1.71 -17.02 -5.10
CA MET A 173 -2.02 -17.00 -6.54
C MET A 173 -0.86 -16.43 -7.37
N GLN A 174 -0.25 -15.33 -6.92
CA GLN A 174 0.92 -14.76 -7.58
C GLN A 174 2.07 -15.77 -7.62
N LEU A 175 2.36 -16.42 -6.49
CA LEU A 175 3.43 -17.42 -6.39
C LEU A 175 3.18 -18.61 -7.33
N ALA A 176 1.94 -19.09 -7.42
CA ALA A 176 1.57 -20.17 -8.32
C ALA A 176 1.72 -19.82 -9.80
N ASN A 177 1.66 -18.53 -10.14
CA ASN A 177 1.80 -18.02 -11.50
C ASN A 177 3.25 -17.69 -11.89
N VAL A 178 4.21 -17.83 -11.00
CA VAL A 178 5.63 -17.56 -11.30
C VAL A 178 6.11 -18.50 -12.40
N GLY A 179 6.63 -17.90 -13.50
CA GLY A 179 7.11 -18.64 -14.68
C GLY A 179 6.01 -19.16 -15.62
N ASN A 180 4.74 -18.90 -15.33
CA ASN A 180 3.62 -19.27 -16.20
C ASN A 180 3.41 -18.20 -17.28
N CYS A 181 3.84 -18.48 -18.51
CA CYS A 181 3.66 -17.58 -19.67
C CYS A 181 2.23 -17.62 -20.25
N GLN A 182 1.32 -18.41 -19.70
CA GLN A 182 -0.07 -18.57 -20.17
C GLN A 182 -1.08 -17.84 -19.29
N VAL A 183 -0.63 -17.06 -18.28
CA VAL A 183 -1.52 -16.27 -17.43
C VAL A 183 -2.34 -15.31 -18.28
N SER A 184 -3.66 -15.39 -18.16
CA SER A 184 -4.58 -14.47 -18.85
C SER A 184 -4.59 -13.11 -18.16
N GLU A 185 -5.03 -12.07 -18.89
CA GLU A 185 -5.23 -10.73 -18.32
C GLU A 185 -6.20 -10.76 -17.12
N ALA A 186 -7.26 -11.56 -17.19
CA ALA A 186 -8.24 -11.68 -16.11
C ALA A 186 -7.61 -12.27 -14.83
N GLU A 187 -6.80 -13.31 -14.93
CA GLU A 187 -6.07 -13.91 -13.80
C GLU A 187 -5.05 -12.92 -13.22
N TYR A 188 -4.34 -12.18 -14.08
CA TYR A 188 -3.41 -11.13 -13.64
C TYR A 188 -4.12 -10.01 -12.88
N MET A 189 -5.26 -9.52 -13.41
CA MET A 189 -6.06 -8.48 -12.75
C MET A 189 -6.65 -8.95 -11.42
N GLU A 190 -7.00 -10.24 -11.29
CA GLU A 190 -7.48 -10.80 -10.03
C GLU A 190 -6.38 -10.81 -8.95
N VAL A 191 -5.14 -11.15 -9.31
CA VAL A 191 -3.99 -11.02 -8.40
C VAL A 191 -3.81 -9.57 -7.93
N ILE A 192 -3.87 -8.60 -8.85
CA ILE A 192 -3.76 -7.17 -8.49
C ILE A 192 -4.91 -6.76 -7.55
N ARG A 193 -6.13 -7.20 -7.83
CA ARG A 193 -7.30 -6.91 -7.00
C ARG A 193 -7.07 -7.42 -5.58
N CYS A 194 -6.72 -8.69 -5.44
CA CYS A 194 -6.53 -9.33 -4.13
C CYS A 194 -5.34 -8.75 -3.38
N LYS A 195 -4.18 -8.69 -4.02
CA LYS A 195 -2.91 -8.26 -3.39
C LYS A 195 -2.86 -6.77 -3.08
N THR A 196 -3.42 -5.93 -3.95
CA THR A 196 -3.18 -4.48 -3.88
C THR A 196 -4.45 -3.66 -3.66
N ALA A 197 -5.49 -3.86 -4.48
CA ALA A 197 -6.65 -2.99 -4.47
C ALA A 197 -7.53 -3.18 -3.23
N LEU A 198 -7.64 -4.41 -2.74
CA LEU A 198 -8.53 -4.76 -1.65
C LEU A 198 -8.23 -4.02 -0.34
N LEU A 199 -6.95 -3.79 -0.01
CA LEU A 199 -6.61 -3.04 1.20
C LEU A 199 -6.93 -1.54 1.05
N PHE A 200 -6.94 -1.00 -0.17
CA PHE A 200 -7.46 0.35 -0.42
C PHE A 200 -8.97 0.41 -0.27
N GLU A 201 -9.69 -0.58 -0.78
CA GLU A 201 -11.14 -0.73 -0.61
C GLU A 201 -11.49 -0.80 0.88
N ALA A 202 -10.86 -1.71 1.64
CA ALA A 202 -11.08 -1.85 3.08
C ALA A 202 -10.72 -0.59 3.87
N SER A 203 -9.80 0.27 3.36
CA SER A 203 -9.45 1.54 4.00
C SER A 203 -10.54 2.62 3.89
N THR A 204 -11.53 2.43 3.02
CA THR A 204 -12.59 3.41 2.74
C THR A 204 -14.00 2.90 3.00
N HIS A 205 -14.13 1.64 3.39
CA HIS A 205 -15.40 0.98 3.70
C HIS A 205 -15.84 1.24 5.13
#